data_18716e82c6c27b76af305acb18ce99d0
#
_entry.id   18716e82c6c27b76af305acb18ce99d0
#
_cell.length_a   1.000
_cell.length_b   1.000
_cell.length_c   1.000
_cell.angle_alpha   90.00
_cell.angle_beta   90.00
_cell.angle_gamma   90.00
#
_symmetry.space_group_name_H-M   'P 1'
#
loop_
_entity.id
_entity.type
_entity.pdbx_description
1 polymer ?
#
loop_
_entity_poly.entity_id
_entity_poly.type
_entity_poly.pdbx_seq_one_letter_code
_entity_poly.pdbx_strand_id
1 'polypeptide(L)'
;RYTSALREAQAKGFAEADPTNDVSGLDAAYKLAILTRLAFGVTPTMAQIPRQGIDQKLPDAIVKPLIIAERRGPRQLMLAVGPYVIKPSNPLSGVNGANNAVLISSTNMQDMMLMGPGAGARPTASAVLADLADLVTQIRQGTVPDPYHERTRSAADWQIIAPEPVSTGIPVLA
;
A
#
# COMPACT_ATOMS: atom_id res chain seq x y z
N ARG A 1 -3.12 23.68 4.53
CA ARG A 1 -4.10 23.16 5.49
C ARG A 1 -4.81 21.96 4.84
N TYR A 2 -5.21 20.95 5.63
CA TYR A 2 -5.84 19.72 5.14
C TYR A 2 -6.97 19.98 4.13
N THR A 3 -7.94 20.80 4.48
CA THR A 3 -9.10 21.09 3.62
C THR A 3 -8.76 21.74 2.27
N SER A 4 -7.73 22.57 2.20
CA SER A 4 -7.29 23.15 0.92
C SER A 4 -6.56 22.13 0.05
N ALA A 5 -5.74 21.27 0.66
CA ALA A 5 -5.05 20.20 -0.05
C ALA A 5 -6.02 19.16 -0.61
N LEU A 6 -7.06 18.81 0.16
CA LEU A 6 -8.10 17.89 -0.29
C LEU A 6 -8.88 18.45 -1.48
N ARG A 7 -9.30 19.72 -1.42
CA ARG A 7 -9.98 20.38 -2.56
C ARG A 7 -9.12 20.42 -3.81
N GLU A 8 -7.83 20.68 -3.65
CA GLU A 8 -6.88 20.68 -4.78
C GLU A 8 -6.74 19.27 -5.37
N ALA A 9 -6.65 18.24 -4.53
CA ALA A 9 -6.59 16.84 -4.97
C ALA A 9 -7.88 16.43 -5.73
N GLN A 10 -9.05 16.81 -5.23
CA GLN A 10 -10.32 16.59 -5.89
C GLN A 10 -10.41 17.31 -7.24
N ALA A 11 -10.01 18.58 -7.30
CA ALA A 11 -10.00 19.37 -8.54
C ALA A 11 -9.07 18.78 -9.60
N LYS A 12 -7.99 18.10 -9.19
CA LYS A 12 -7.04 17.42 -10.08
C LYS A 12 -7.42 15.97 -10.39
N GLY A 13 -8.54 15.46 -9.86
CA GLY A 13 -8.99 14.08 -10.06
C GLY A 13 -8.14 13.03 -9.35
N PHE A 14 -7.40 13.41 -8.29
CA PHE A 14 -6.61 12.50 -7.46
C PHE A 14 -7.37 11.99 -6.24
N ALA A 15 -8.46 12.65 -5.85
CA ALA A 15 -9.36 12.21 -4.80
C ALA A 15 -10.80 12.26 -5.31
N GLU A 16 -11.60 11.30 -4.88
CA GLU A 16 -13.02 11.22 -5.22
C GLU A 16 -13.85 12.31 -4.54
N ALA A 17 -15.11 12.51 -4.99
CA ALA A 17 -16.05 13.44 -4.37
C ALA A 17 -16.33 13.09 -2.91
N ASP A 18 -16.44 11.77 -2.60
CA ASP A 18 -16.42 11.24 -1.24
C ASP A 18 -15.04 10.65 -0.93
N PRO A 19 -14.16 11.40 -0.23
CA PRO A 19 -12.80 10.97 0.04
C PRO A 19 -12.68 10.06 1.28
N THR A 20 -13.77 9.57 1.82
CA THR A 20 -13.79 8.82 3.10
C THR A 20 -12.85 7.62 3.08
N ASN A 21 -12.84 6.85 1.99
CA ASN A 21 -11.97 5.67 1.85
C ASN A 21 -10.49 6.06 1.78
N ASP A 22 -10.16 7.14 1.06
CA ASP A 22 -8.79 7.64 0.94
C ASP A 22 -8.28 8.17 2.28
N VAL A 23 -9.10 9.00 2.95
CA VAL A 23 -8.72 9.67 4.19
C VAL A 23 -8.62 8.70 5.36
N SER A 24 -9.53 7.71 5.43
CA SER A 24 -9.53 6.69 6.49
C SER A 24 -8.44 5.62 6.33
N GLY A 25 -7.76 5.58 5.18
CA GLY A 25 -6.78 4.57 4.82
C GLY A 25 -7.39 3.22 4.42
N LEU A 26 -8.70 3.18 4.12
CA LEU A 26 -9.36 1.92 3.75
C LEU A 26 -8.91 1.44 2.37
N ASP A 27 -8.83 2.33 1.38
CA ASP A 27 -8.29 2.00 0.05
C ASP A 27 -6.85 1.47 0.14
N ALA A 28 -6.01 2.10 0.97
CA ALA A 28 -4.65 1.64 1.24
C ALA A 28 -4.62 0.25 1.91
N ALA A 29 -5.59 -0.06 2.78
CA ALA A 29 -5.69 -1.37 3.41
C ALA A 29 -6.07 -2.48 2.39
N TYR A 30 -6.95 -2.19 1.42
CA TYR A 30 -7.24 -3.12 0.33
C TYR A 30 -6.00 -3.41 -0.50
N LYS A 31 -5.23 -2.37 -0.87
CA LYS A 31 -3.96 -2.52 -1.58
C LYS A 31 -2.95 -3.34 -0.77
N LEU A 32 -2.85 -3.11 0.54
CA LEU A 32 -1.98 -3.89 1.43
C LEU A 32 -2.37 -5.37 1.47
N ALA A 33 -3.66 -5.69 1.52
CA ALA A 33 -4.13 -7.07 1.50
C ALA A 33 -3.70 -7.80 0.22
N ILE A 34 -3.85 -7.14 -0.94
CA ILE A 34 -3.42 -7.67 -2.24
C ILE A 34 -1.91 -7.88 -2.27
N LEU A 35 -1.13 -6.88 -1.87
CA LEU A 35 0.34 -6.96 -1.84
C LEU A 35 0.84 -8.02 -0.87
N THR A 36 0.19 -8.17 0.30
CA THR A 36 0.52 -9.22 1.28
C THR A 36 0.29 -10.62 0.69
N ARG A 37 -0.80 -10.80 -0.05
CA ARG A 37 -1.05 -12.05 -0.76
C ARG A 37 0.02 -12.34 -1.81
N LEU A 38 0.39 -11.37 -2.62
CA LEU A 38 1.40 -11.54 -3.67
C LEU A 38 2.79 -11.84 -3.09
N ALA A 39 3.22 -11.09 -2.06
CA ALA A 39 4.57 -11.19 -1.52
C ALA A 39 4.75 -12.36 -0.54
N PHE A 40 3.73 -12.68 0.25
CA PHE A 40 3.84 -13.65 1.34
C PHE A 40 2.89 -14.86 1.21
N GLY A 41 1.97 -14.84 0.25
CA GLY A 41 0.94 -15.87 0.07
C GLY A 41 -0.12 -15.89 1.18
N VAL A 42 -0.30 -14.77 1.89
CA VAL A 42 -1.21 -14.63 3.02
C VAL A 42 -2.29 -13.61 2.69
N THR A 43 -3.55 -13.94 2.90
CA THR A 43 -4.66 -13.02 2.70
C THR A 43 -5.20 -12.56 4.06
N PRO A 44 -4.80 -11.38 4.56
CA PRO A 44 -5.33 -10.86 5.81
C PRO A 44 -6.78 -10.39 5.62
N THR A 45 -7.58 -10.45 6.67
CA THR A 45 -8.88 -9.77 6.72
C THR A 45 -8.68 -8.27 6.98
N MET A 46 -9.65 -7.44 6.59
CA MET A 46 -9.59 -6.00 6.86
C MET A 46 -9.51 -5.66 8.36
N ALA A 47 -10.08 -6.50 9.23
CA ALA A 47 -9.99 -6.34 10.67
C ALA A 47 -8.58 -6.61 11.23
N GLN A 48 -7.77 -7.39 10.52
CA GLN A 48 -6.38 -7.68 10.91
C GLN A 48 -5.38 -6.62 10.43
N ILE A 49 -5.80 -5.66 9.62
CA ILE A 49 -4.94 -4.58 9.12
C ILE A 49 -5.14 -3.33 9.99
N PRO A 50 -4.19 -3.02 10.89
CA PRO A 50 -4.21 -1.77 11.63
C PRO A 50 -4.11 -0.60 10.65
N ARG A 51 -5.00 0.39 10.80
CA ARG A 51 -4.97 1.57 9.94
C ARG A 51 -5.23 2.84 10.73
N GLN A 52 -4.56 3.89 10.31
CA GLN A 52 -4.70 5.25 10.82
C GLN A 52 -4.95 6.19 9.66
N GLY A 53 -5.99 6.98 9.74
CA GLY A 53 -6.31 8.00 8.73
C GLY A 53 -5.33 9.19 8.76
N ILE A 54 -5.44 10.04 7.75
CA ILE A 54 -4.63 11.26 7.57
C ILE A 54 -5.38 12.55 7.96
N ASP A 55 -6.50 12.42 8.62
CA ASP A 55 -7.38 13.51 9.07
C ASP A 55 -6.88 14.25 10.32
N GLN A 56 -5.81 13.77 10.92
CA GLN A 56 -5.21 14.32 12.12
C GLN A 56 -4.15 15.40 11.81
N LYS A 57 -3.80 16.17 12.85
CA LYS A 57 -2.71 17.15 12.75
C LYS A 57 -1.36 16.43 12.56
N LEU A 58 -0.71 16.69 11.43
CA LEU A 58 0.61 16.16 11.13
C LEU A 58 1.72 17.03 11.74
N PRO A 59 2.86 16.44 12.16
CA PRO A 59 4.01 17.18 12.64
C PRO A 59 4.68 17.97 11.50
N ASP A 60 5.51 18.93 11.89
CA ASP A 60 6.40 19.66 10.94
C ASP A 60 7.62 18.79 10.61
N ALA A 61 7.39 17.79 9.77
CA ALA A 61 8.37 16.79 9.36
C ALA A 61 7.99 16.22 7.98
N ILE A 62 8.87 15.40 7.40
CA ILE A 62 8.51 14.66 6.19
C ILE A 62 7.57 13.53 6.60
N VAL A 63 6.27 13.69 6.30
CA VAL A 63 5.26 12.68 6.55
C VAL A 63 4.81 12.07 5.25
N LYS A 64 4.79 10.74 5.18
CA LYS A 64 4.24 10.00 4.03
C LYS A 64 3.16 9.03 4.51
N PRO A 65 2.03 8.92 3.81
CA PRO A 65 1.10 7.81 4.00
C PRO A 65 1.75 6.54 3.46
N LEU A 66 1.92 5.55 4.30
CA LEU A 66 2.58 4.30 3.97
C LEU A 66 1.65 3.12 4.19
N ILE A 67 1.85 2.08 3.39
CA ILE A 67 1.43 0.72 3.64
C ILE A 67 2.67 -0.12 3.90
N ILE A 68 2.67 -0.89 4.97
CA ILE A 68 3.82 -1.68 5.41
C ILE A 68 3.41 -3.13 5.57
N ALA A 69 4.18 -4.03 4.93
CA ALA A 69 4.11 -5.46 5.16
C ALA A 69 5.53 -5.96 5.42
N GLU A 70 5.78 -6.46 6.61
CA GLU A 70 7.12 -6.87 7.03
C GLU A 70 7.07 -8.24 7.70
N ARG A 71 7.96 -9.14 7.29
CA ARG A 71 8.14 -10.43 7.96
C ARG A 71 8.99 -10.25 9.22
N ARG A 72 8.40 -10.49 10.37
CA ARG A 72 9.05 -10.44 11.69
C ARG A 72 9.49 -11.81 12.21
N GLY A 73 9.01 -12.88 11.58
CA GLY A 73 9.32 -14.26 11.98
C GLY A 73 8.84 -15.28 10.95
N PRO A 74 9.05 -16.57 11.20
CA PRO A 74 8.68 -17.65 10.25
C PRO A 74 7.20 -17.63 9.84
N ARG A 75 6.32 -17.25 10.77
CA ARG A 75 4.86 -17.15 10.58
C ARG A 75 4.31 -15.85 11.18
N GLN A 76 5.09 -14.78 11.17
CA GLN A 76 4.68 -13.51 11.74
C GLN A 76 4.87 -12.40 10.72
N LEU A 77 3.81 -11.65 10.46
CA LEU A 77 3.80 -10.47 9.59
C LEU A 77 3.34 -9.25 10.40
N MET A 78 4.10 -8.18 10.32
CA MET A 78 3.65 -6.86 10.74
C MET A 78 2.98 -6.18 9.53
N LEU A 79 1.73 -5.75 9.72
CA LEU A 79 0.96 -5.00 8.74
C LEU A 79 0.60 -3.64 9.33
N ALA A 80 0.65 -2.60 8.51
CA ALA A 80 0.24 -1.26 8.93
C ALA A 80 -0.16 -0.38 7.75
N VAL A 81 -1.12 0.51 7.99
CA VAL A 81 -1.53 1.58 7.08
C VAL A 81 -1.62 2.86 7.87
N GLY A 82 -0.97 3.92 7.40
CA GLY A 82 -1.10 5.24 8.03
C GLY A 82 -0.01 6.22 7.67
N PRO A 83 -0.06 7.41 8.25
CA PRO A 83 1.01 8.39 8.13
C PRO A 83 2.23 7.97 8.93
N TYR A 84 3.41 8.13 8.35
CA TYR A 84 4.70 7.89 8.99
C TYR A 84 5.61 9.09 8.80
N VAL A 85 6.31 9.48 9.86
CA VAL A 85 7.45 10.38 9.75
C VAL A 85 8.62 9.57 9.21
N ILE A 86 9.24 10.08 8.14
CA ILE A 86 10.40 9.42 7.52
C ILE A 86 11.60 10.36 7.50
N LYS A 87 12.80 9.78 7.59
CA LYS A 87 14.05 10.53 7.53
C LYS A 87 14.30 11.04 6.09
N PRO A 88 14.97 12.17 5.92
CA PRO A 88 15.38 12.64 4.59
C PRO A 88 16.24 11.64 3.79
N SER A 89 16.97 10.78 4.48
CA SER A 89 17.80 9.72 3.89
C SER A 89 17.00 8.51 3.38
N ASN A 90 15.73 8.37 3.78
CA ASN A 90 14.88 7.29 3.30
C ASN A 90 14.53 7.51 1.83
N PRO A 91 14.68 6.52 0.94
CA PRO A 91 14.37 6.65 -0.50
C PRO A 91 12.95 7.16 -0.78
N LEU A 92 11.98 6.81 0.06
CA LEU A 92 10.59 7.26 -0.09
C LEU A 92 10.39 8.76 0.18
N SER A 93 11.37 9.45 0.79
CA SER A 93 11.27 10.89 1.07
C SER A 93 11.14 11.73 -0.19
N GLY A 94 11.79 11.30 -1.28
CA GLY A 94 11.78 11.96 -2.59
C GLY A 94 10.52 11.69 -3.44
N VAL A 95 9.61 10.81 -3.02
CA VAL A 95 8.38 10.51 -3.77
C VAL A 95 7.36 11.62 -3.54
N ASN A 96 7.08 12.41 -4.58
CA ASN A 96 6.22 13.58 -4.49
C ASN A 96 5.18 13.65 -5.62
N GLY A 97 4.20 14.54 -5.47
CA GLY A 97 3.15 14.77 -6.45
C GLY A 97 2.21 13.56 -6.59
N ALA A 98 1.87 13.19 -7.81
CA ALA A 98 1.00 12.07 -8.13
C ALA A 98 1.74 10.71 -8.21
N ASN A 99 3.05 10.68 -7.87
CA ASN A 99 3.82 9.46 -7.91
C ASN A 99 3.58 8.61 -6.66
N ASN A 100 3.47 7.32 -6.89
CA ASN A 100 3.54 6.29 -5.87
C ASN A 100 4.86 5.54 -5.99
N ALA A 101 5.31 4.93 -4.91
CA ALA A 101 6.47 4.06 -4.92
C ALA A 101 6.24 2.81 -4.08
N VAL A 102 6.91 1.73 -4.47
CA VAL A 102 7.03 0.51 -3.68
C VAL A 102 8.50 0.29 -3.40
N LEU A 103 8.86 0.24 -2.13
CA LEU A 103 10.19 -0.13 -1.67
C LEU A 103 10.13 -1.59 -1.21
N ILE A 104 10.94 -2.43 -1.82
CA ILE A 104 11.05 -3.86 -1.51
C ILE A 104 12.43 -4.09 -0.92
N SER A 105 12.47 -4.54 0.33
CA SER A 105 13.71 -4.87 1.03
C SER A 105 13.78 -6.37 1.28
N SER A 106 14.89 -6.99 0.94
CA SER A 106 15.10 -8.42 1.19
C SER A 106 16.56 -8.72 1.50
N THR A 107 16.80 -9.82 2.21
CA THR A 107 18.16 -10.25 2.59
C THR A 107 19.06 -10.47 1.37
N ASN A 108 18.53 -11.00 0.27
CA ASN A 108 19.32 -11.38 -0.90
C ASN A 108 19.46 -10.24 -1.92
N MET A 109 18.42 -9.42 -2.09
CA MET A 109 18.34 -8.40 -3.13
C MET A 109 18.62 -6.99 -2.59
N GLN A 110 18.72 -6.85 -1.26
CA GLN A 110 18.75 -5.53 -0.59
C GLN A 110 17.51 -4.71 -0.93
N ASP A 111 17.68 -3.42 -1.23
CA ASP A 111 16.57 -2.51 -1.49
C ASP A 111 16.38 -2.32 -2.99
N MET A 112 15.13 -2.48 -3.43
CA MET A 112 14.68 -2.14 -4.77
C MET A 112 13.48 -1.20 -4.67
N MET A 113 13.50 -0.11 -5.41
CA MET A 113 12.40 0.84 -5.47
C MET A 113 11.83 0.93 -6.87
N LEU A 114 10.52 0.82 -6.98
CA LEU A 114 9.74 1.08 -8.18
C LEU A 114 8.92 2.35 -7.94
N MET A 115 8.96 3.31 -8.86
CA MET A 115 8.22 4.56 -8.74
C MET A 115 7.53 4.90 -10.05
N GLY A 116 6.31 5.39 -9.96
CA GLY A 116 5.54 5.82 -11.12
C GLY A 116 4.23 6.52 -10.75
N PRO A 117 3.46 7.00 -11.75
CA PRO A 117 2.15 7.59 -11.53
C PRO A 117 1.21 6.57 -10.88
N GLY A 118 0.65 6.92 -9.72
CA GLY A 118 -0.28 6.05 -8.98
C GLY A 118 -1.75 6.26 -9.33
N ALA A 119 -2.07 7.37 -10.01
CA ALA A 119 -3.43 7.73 -10.41
C ALA A 119 -3.43 8.52 -11.72
N GLY A 120 -4.62 8.65 -12.33
CA GLY A 120 -4.85 9.40 -13.56
C GLY A 120 -5.37 8.52 -14.69
N ALA A 121 -6.11 9.13 -15.63
CA ALA A 121 -6.81 8.42 -16.68
C ALA A 121 -5.88 7.53 -17.54
N ARG A 122 -4.74 8.06 -17.98
CA ARG A 122 -3.80 7.31 -18.83
C ARG A 122 -3.11 6.15 -18.08
N PRO A 123 -2.52 6.33 -16.89
CA PRO A 123 -1.93 5.22 -16.14
C PRO A 123 -2.94 4.12 -15.82
N THR A 124 -4.14 4.48 -15.40
CA THR A 124 -5.21 3.52 -15.11
C THR A 124 -5.63 2.75 -16.38
N ALA A 125 -5.86 3.44 -17.48
CA ALA A 125 -6.20 2.78 -18.76
C ALA A 125 -5.08 1.83 -19.21
N SER A 126 -3.81 2.22 -19.05
CA SER A 126 -2.66 1.38 -19.40
C SER A 126 -2.62 0.10 -18.56
N ALA A 127 -2.88 0.20 -17.25
CA ALA A 127 -2.93 -0.97 -16.37
C ALA A 127 -4.06 -1.93 -16.75
N VAL A 128 -5.27 -1.40 -16.99
CA VAL A 128 -6.42 -2.22 -17.41
C VAL A 128 -6.15 -2.92 -18.75
N LEU A 129 -5.54 -2.22 -19.71
CA LEU A 129 -5.21 -2.83 -21.00
C LEU A 129 -4.13 -3.91 -20.87
N ALA A 130 -3.15 -3.73 -19.99
CA ALA A 130 -2.13 -4.75 -19.71
C ALA A 130 -2.78 -6.01 -19.12
N ASP A 131 -3.63 -5.87 -18.11
CA ASP A 131 -4.34 -6.99 -17.49
C ASP A 131 -5.24 -7.73 -18.49
N LEU A 132 -5.93 -7.00 -19.37
CA LEU A 132 -6.74 -7.60 -20.45
C LEU A 132 -5.88 -8.37 -21.45
N ALA A 133 -4.72 -7.85 -21.85
CA ALA A 133 -3.82 -8.52 -22.78
C ALA A 133 -3.27 -9.82 -22.16
N ASP A 134 -2.90 -9.79 -20.89
CA ASP A 134 -2.45 -10.96 -20.14
C ASP A 134 -3.56 -12.01 -20.03
N LEU A 135 -4.78 -11.59 -19.69
CA LEU A 135 -5.94 -12.49 -19.62
C LEU A 135 -6.23 -13.16 -20.96
N VAL A 136 -6.23 -12.40 -22.07
CA VAL A 136 -6.42 -12.97 -23.42
C VAL A 136 -5.34 -14.00 -23.76
N THR A 137 -4.09 -13.71 -23.38
CA THR A 137 -2.97 -14.64 -23.59
C THR A 137 -3.18 -15.94 -22.80
N GLN A 138 -3.55 -15.84 -21.54
CA GLN A 138 -3.83 -16.99 -20.67
C GLN A 138 -5.00 -17.85 -21.18
N ILE A 139 -6.09 -17.22 -21.61
CA ILE A 139 -7.24 -17.90 -22.20
C ILE A 139 -6.82 -18.68 -23.46
N ARG A 140 -6.04 -18.06 -24.35
CA ARG A 140 -5.55 -18.72 -25.57
C ARG A 140 -4.65 -19.91 -25.30
N GLN A 141 -3.88 -19.86 -24.21
CA GLN A 141 -2.98 -20.92 -23.79
C GLN A 141 -3.68 -21.99 -22.94
N GLY A 142 -4.94 -21.82 -22.57
CA GLY A 142 -5.65 -22.69 -21.64
C GLY A 142 -5.06 -22.68 -20.22
N THR A 143 -4.35 -21.60 -19.86
CA THR A 143 -3.60 -21.47 -18.61
C THR A 143 -4.23 -20.45 -17.65
N VAL A 144 -5.54 -20.19 -17.77
CA VAL A 144 -6.22 -19.25 -16.86
C VAL A 144 -6.00 -19.73 -15.42
N PRO A 145 -5.22 -19.03 -14.61
CA PRO A 145 -5.01 -19.43 -13.25
C PRO A 145 -6.34 -19.36 -12.49
N ASP A 146 -6.63 -20.36 -11.68
CA ASP A 146 -7.67 -20.19 -10.66
C ASP A 146 -7.10 -19.23 -9.60
N PRO A 147 -7.58 -17.99 -9.52
CA PRO A 147 -7.05 -17.00 -8.58
C PRO A 147 -7.29 -17.40 -7.11
N TYR A 148 -8.09 -18.45 -6.88
CA TYR A 148 -8.45 -18.94 -5.55
C TYR A 148 -7.68 -20.18 -5.13
N HIS A 149 -7.06 -20.94 -6.04
CA HIS A 149 -6.41 -22.23 -5.74
C HIS A 149 -4.90 -22.18 -5.60
N GLU A 150 -4.19 -21.19 -6.16
CA GLU A 150 -2.75 -21.16 -6.05
C GLU A 150 -2.27 -20.43 -4.78
N ARG A 151 -1.75 -21.22 -3.83
CA ARG A 151 -0.87 -20.81 -2.72
C ARG A 151 -1.44 -19.85 -1.67
N THR A 152 -2.73 -19.80 -1.46
CA THR A 152 -3.24 -19.13 -0.27
C THR A 152 -2.92 -19.97 0.97
N ARG A 153 -1.85 -19.62 1.66
CA ARG A 153 -1.67 -20.05 3.05
C ARG A 153 -2.78 -19.41 3.85
N SER A 154 -3.49 -20.22 4.62
CA SER A 154 -4.54 -19.70 5.50
C SER A 154 -3.93 -18.59 6.38
N ALA A 155 -4.59 -17.44 6.45
CA ALA A 155 -4.17 -16.38 7.39
C ALA A 155 -4.23 -16.86 8.85
N ALA A 156 -4.98 -17.92 9.12
CA ALA A 156 -5.05 -18.57 10.44
C ALA A 156 -3.70 -19.14 10.90
N ASP A 157 -2.82 -19.52 9.95
CA ASP A 157 -1.48 -20.04 10.28
C ASP A 157 -0.44 -18.94 10.51
N TRP A 158 -0.82 -17.66 10.31
CA TRP A 158 0.06 -16.52 10.45
C TRP A 158 -0.42 -15.59 11.56
N GLN A 159 0.51 -15.17 12.40
CA GLN A 159 0.27 -14.12 13.36
C GLN A 159 0.44 -12.76 12.67
N ILE A 160 -0.67 -12.04 12.51
CA ILE A 160 -0.63 -10.65 12.07
C ILE A 160 -0.48 -9.77 13.29
N ILE A 161 0.55 -8.92 13.31
CA ILE A 161 0.83 -7.99 14.39
C ILE A 161 0.74 -6.55 13.91
N ALA A 162 0.35 -5.66 14.82
CA ALA A 162 0.45 -4.21 14.64
C ALA A 162 1.89 -3.74 14.90
N PRO A 163 2.30 -2.59 14.34
CA PRO A 163 3.51 -1.92 14.77
C PRO A 163 3.41 -1.53 16.25
N GLU A 164 4.56 -1.39 16.90
CA GLU A 164 4.57 -0.91 18.29
C GLU A 164 3.95 0.49 18.38
N PRO A 165 3.10 0.73 19.39
CA PRO A 165 2.50 2.04 19.58
C PRO A 165 3.57 3.07 19.92
N VAL A 166 3.50 4.23 19.24
CA VAL A 166 4.40 5.35 19.55
C VAL A 166 3.69 6.39 20.41
N SER A 167 4.41 6.94 21.37
CA SER A 167 3.89 7.93 22.31
C SER A 167 3.47 9.26 21.65
N THR A 168 3.91 9.53 20.43
CA THR A 168 3.69 10.78 19.70
C THR A 168 2.56 10.72 18.67
N GLY A 169 1.81 9.63 18.60
CA GLY A 169 0.66 9.48 17.69
C GLY A 169 1.01 9.12 16.23
N ILE A 170 2.15 9.56 15.70
CA ILE A 170 2.62 9.21 14.34
C ILE A 170 3.96 8.47 14.44
N PRO A 171 4.03 7.20 13.96
CA PRO A 171 5.25 6.42 14.03
C PRO A 171 6.36 6.98 13.13
N VAL A 172 7.61 6.77 13.53
CA VAL A 172 8.80 7.10 12.76
C VAL A 172 9.30 5.84 12.08
N LEU A 173 9.44 5.89 10.76
CA LEU A 173 10.11 4.84 9.99
C LEU A 173 11.62 5.17 9.93
N ALA A 174 12.41 4.25 10.43
CA ALA A 174 13.87 4.42 10.47
C ALA A 174 14.51 4.30 9.08
#